data_062c1d5c36cb57019ceae92fe301d77f
#
_entry.id   062c1d5c36cb57019ceae92fe301d77f
#
_cell.length_a   1.000
_cell.length_b   1.000
_cell.length_c   1.000
_cell.angle_alpha   90.00
_cell.angle_beta   90.00
_cell.angle_gamma   90.00
#
_symmetry.space_group_name_H-M   'P 1'
#
loop_
_entity.id
_entity.type
_entity.pdbx_description
1 polymer ?
#
loop_
_entity_poly.entity_id
_entity_poly.type
_entity_poly.pdbx_seq_one_letter_code
_entity_poly.pdbx_strand_id
1 'polypeptide(L)'
;MPRANRHFLPSHIWHITHRCHQKEFLLKFARDRRRYLHWIFEAKKRFGLSVLNYMITSNHVHLLIKDTGPNVIADSMQLIAGRTAQEYNQRKDRQGAFWEDRYHATAIEADEHLHRCLIYIDLNMVRAGVVSHPGELGAQRLS
;
A
#
# COMPACT_ATOMS: atom_id res chain seq x y z
N MET A 1 14.21 10.62 8.61
CA MET A 1 14.76 10.28 8.43
C MET A 1 14.91 9.24 7.96
N PRO A 2 15.09 8.79 8.29
CA PRO A 2 15.70 8.11 7.60
C PRO A 2 15.32 7.04 6.93
N ARG A 3 15.13 7.21 5.80
CA ARG A 3 15.09 6.23 4.88
C ARG A 3 16.42 5.78 4.51
N ALA A 4 17.42 6.44 5.04
CA ALA A 4 18.80 6.08 4.81
C ALA A 4 19.11 4.63 5.16
N ASN A 5 18.32 4.05 6.05
CA ASN A 5 18.51 2.67 6.45
C ASN A 5 17.85 1.65 5.53
N ARG A 6 17.12 2.12 4.55
CA ARG A 6 16.46 1.20 3.62
C ARG A 6 17.32 1.05 2.38
N HIS A 7 17.97 -0.06 2.28
CA HIS A 7 18.83 -0.36 1.15
C HIS A 7 18.06 -1.09 0.06
N PHE A 8 18.51 -0.87 -1.18
CA PHE A 8 17.98 -1.64 -2.29
C PHE A 8 18.54 -3.06 -2.22
N LEU A 9 17.65 -4.05 -2.21
CA LEU A 9 18.01 -5.45 -2.22
C LEU A 9 17.31 -6.08 -3.41
N PRO A 10 18.04 -6.42 -4.49
CA PRO A 10 17.42 -6.92 -5.71
C PRO A 10 16.47 -8.10 -5.43
N SER A 11 15.27 -8.02 -5.98
CA SER A 11 14.23 -9.04 -5.83
C SER A 11 13.79 -9.30 -4.40
N HIS A 12 14.21 -8.47 -3.47
CA HIS A 12 13.77 -8.58 -2.08
C HIS A 12 12.30 -8.17 -1.96
N ILE A 13 11.57 -8.77 -1.04
CA ILE A 13 10.17 -8.46 -0.85
C ILE A 13 9.98 -7.69 0.44
N TRP A 14 9.21 -6.61 0.37
CA TRP A 14 8.92 -5.75 1.50
C TRP A 14 7.44 -5.78 1.82
N HIS A 15 7.12 -5.86 3.11
CA HIS A 15 5.77 -5.65 3.61
C HIS A 15 5.68 -4.20 4.05
N ILE A 16 4.84 -3.42 3.37
CA ILE A 16 4.67 -2.00 3.64
C ILE A 16 3.33 -1.77 4.29
N THR A 17 3.33 -0.98 5.36
CA THR A 17 2.10 -0.57 6.04
C THR A 17 2.06 0.94 6.15
N HIS A 18 0.87 1.52 6.01
CA HIS A 18 0.68 2.95 6.12
C HIS A 18 -0.68 3.22 6.75
N ARG A 19 -0.71 4.01 7.80
CA ARG A 19 -1.90 4.23 8.62
C ARG A 19 -2.39 5.67 8.49
N CYS A 20 -3.72 5.85 8.46
CA CYS A 20 -4.30 7.18 8.43
C CYS A 20 -4.09 7.91 9.76
N HIS A 21 -4.08 9.24 9.70
CA HIS A 21 -3.84 10.11 10.85
C HIS A 21 -4.83 9.85 11.96
N GLN A 22 -4.33 9.66 13.19
CA GLN A 22 -5.13 9.41 14.39
C GLN A 22 -6.15 8.27 14.20
N LYS A 23 -5.81 7.32 13.33
CA LYS A 23 -6.66 6.16 13.03
C LYS A 23 -8.03 6.54 12.48
N GLU A 24 -8.17 7.75 11.93
CA GLU A 24 -9.40 8.18 11.29
C GLU A 24 -9.70 7.33 10.06
N PHE A 25 -10.98 7.17 9.77
CA PHE A 25 -11.40 6.32 8.64
C PHE A 25 -11.42 7.11 7.33
N LEU A 26 -10.26 7.64 6.94
CA LEU A 26 -10.16 8.50 5.76
C LEU A 26 -10.29 7.71 4.46
N LEU A 27 -10.09 6.40 4.51
CA LEU A 27 -10.28 5.52 3.36
C LEU A 27 -11.60 4.73 3.46
N LYS A 28 -12.57 5.29 4.17
CA LYS A 28 -13.84 4.63 4.45
C LYS A 28 -14.63 4.27 3.19
N PHE A 29 -14.65 5.17 2.22
CA PHE A 29 -15.45 4.96 1.03
C PHE A 29 -14.66 4.25 -0.07
N ALA A 30 -15.35 3.39 -0.81
CA ALA A 30 -14.72 2.65 -1.92
C ALA A 30 -14.08 3.58 -2.94
N ARG A 31 -14.67 4.75 -3.15
CA ARG A 31 -14.12 5.76 -4.03
C ARG A 31 -12.68 6.12 -3.69
N ASP A 32 -12.40 6.32 -2.40
CA ASP A 32 -11.06 6.72 -1.96
C ASP A 32 -10.07 5.58 -2.08
N ARG A 33 -10.52 4.35 -1.79
CA ARG A 33 -9.67 3.18 -1.96
C ARG A 33 -9.35 2.94 -3.44
N ARG A 34 -10.30 3.19 -4.33
CA ARG A 34 -10.04 3.08 -5.78
C ARG A 34 -9.06 4.15 -6.25
N ARG A 35 -9.09 5.34 -5.66
CA ARG A 35 -8.10 6.36 -6.01
C ARG A 35 -6.70 5.95 -5.56
N TYR A 36 -6.59 5.31 -4.40
CA TYR A 36 -5.30 4.77 -3.96
C TYR A 36 -4.78 3.73 -4.97
N LEU A 37 -5.64 2.83 -5.42
CA LEU A 37 -5.26 1.84 -6.44
C LEU A 37 -4.84 2.51 -7.75
N HIS A 38 -5.53 3.56 -8.14
CA HIS A 38 -5.14 4.31 -9.33
C HIS A 38 -3.70 4.79 -9.25
N TRP A 39 -3.31 5.32 -8.10
CA TRP A 39 -1.94 5.81 -7.93
C TRP A 39 -0.92 4.69 -7.83
N ILE A 40 -1.33 3.52 -7.36
CA ILE A 40 -0.47 2.32 -7.45
C ILE A 40 -0.17 2.00 -8.91
N PHE A 41 -1.19 2.02 -9.78
CA PHE A 41 -0.99 1.77 -11.20
C PHE A 41 -0.09 2.83 -11.85
N GLU A 42 -0.26 4.10 -11.44
CA GLU A 42 0.59 5.16 -11.95
C GLU A 42 2.05 4.97 -11.51
N ALA A 43 2.27 4.58 -10.27
CA ALA A 43 3.62 4.31 -9.79
C ALA A 43 4.24 3.13 -10.53
N LYS A 44 3.44 2.11 -10.83
CA LYS A 44 3.91 0.97 -11.61
C LYS A 44 4.40 1.42 -12.99
N LYS A 45 3.65 2.30 -13.64
CA LYS A 45 4.01 2.80 -14.95
C LYS A 45 5.23 3.74 -14.92
N ARG A 46 5.30 4.59 -13.91
CA ARG A 46 6.34 5.62 -13.84
C ARG A 46 7.66 5.10 -13.29
N PHE A 47 7.60 4.23 -12.29
CA PHE A 47 8.80 3.83 -11.55
C PHE A 47 9.10 2.34 -11.64
N GLY A 48 8.24 1.55 -12.23
CA GLY A 48 8.43 0.12 -12.29
C GLY A 48 8.09 -0.61 -11.00
N LEU A 49 7.20 -0.04 -10.20
CA LEU A 49 6.77 -0.67 -8.95
C LEU A 49 6.16 -2.04 -9.22
N SER A 50 6.55 -3.03 -8.44
CA SER A 50 6.01 -4.39 -8.55
C SER A 50 5.25 -4.75 -7.27
N VAL A 51 3.93 -4.76 -7.34
CA VAL A 51 3.08 -5.06 -6.19
C VAL A 51 2.57 -6.50 -6.30
N LEU A 52 2.92 -7.32 -5.32
CA LEU A 52 2.53 -8.73 -5.30
C LEU A 52 1.15 -8.93 -4.71
N ASN A 53 0.79 -8.11 -3.75
CA ASN A 53 -0.51 -8.17 -3.12
C ASN A 53 -0.76 -6.87 -2.35
N TYR A 54 -2.02 -6.60 -2.01
CA TYR A 54 -2.37 -5.41 -1.27
C TYR A 54 -3.63 -5.63 -0.44
N MET A 55 -3.80 -4.80 0.58
CA MET A 55 -5.02 -4.72 1.36
C MET A 55 -5.22 -3.26 1.73
N ILE A 56 -6.38 -2.71 1.39
CA ILE A 56 -6.72 -1.33 1.72
C ILE A 56 -7.98 -1.35 2.57
N THR A 57 -7.84 -0.98 3.83
CA THR A 57 -8.98 -0.89 4.74
C THR A 57 -9.43 0.56 4.88
N SER A 58 -10.38 0.80 5.78
CA SER A 58 -10.91 2.15 5.98
C SER A 58 -9.88 3.11 6.57
N ASN A 59 -8.82 2.62 7.22
CA ASN A 59 -7.86 3.51 7.86
C ASN A 59 -6.40 3.07 7.75
N HIS A 60 -6.10 2.04 6.99
CA HIS A 60 -4.69 1.67 6.76
C HIS A 60 -4.55 0.83 5.51
N VAL A 61 -3.30 0.70 5.07
CA VAL A 61 -2.95 0.00 3.84
C VAL A 61 -1.84 -0.99 4.13
N HIS A 62 -1.91 -2.16 3.51
CA HIS A 62 -0.83 -3.15 3.50
C HIS A 62 -0.48 -3.45 2.06
N LEU A 63 0.81 -3.44 1.75
CA LEU A 63 1.31 -3.76 0.42
C LEU A 63 2.44 -4.78 0.54
N LEU A 64 2.47 -5.75 -0.37
CA LEU A 64 3.63 -6.62 -0.54
C LEU A 64 4.27 -6.23 -1.86
N ILE A 65 5.51 -5.76 -1.78
CA ILE A 65 6.20 -5.17 -2.93
C ILE A 65 7.54 -5.88 -3.14
N LYS A 66 7.81 -6.24 -4.39
CA LYS A 66 9.11 -6.75 -4.79
C LYS A 66 9.98 -5.57 -5.17
N ASP A 67 11.19 -5.52 -4.64
CA ASP A 67 12.11 -4.41 -4.91
C ASP A 67 12.69 -4.54 -6.31
N THR A 68 12.46 -3.53 -7.13
CA THR A 68 12.86 -3.56 -8.54
C THR A 68 13.97 -2.58 -8.88
N GLY A 69 14.37 -1.74 -7.94
CA GLY A 69 15.44 -0.79 -8.21
C GLY A 69 15.64 0.21 -7.08
N PRO A 70 16.77 0.92 -7.07
CA PRO A 70 17.02 1.95 -6.07
C PRO A 70 15.94 3.02 -6.14
N ASN A 71 15.43 3.42 -4.99
CA ASN A 71 14.43 4.49 -4.86
C ASN A 71 13.06 4.19 -5.47
N VAL A 72 12.84 3.03 -6.07
CA VAL A 72 11.53 2.72 -6.67
C VAL A 72 10.43 2.76 -5.62
N ILE A 73 10.64 2.09 -4.49
CA ILE A 73 9.63 2.07 -3.43
C ILE A 73 9.43 3.46 -2.83
N ALA A 74 10.52 4.16 -2.54
CA ALA A 74 10.42 5.50 -1.93
C ALA A 74 9.68 6.48 -2.84
N ASP A 75 10.03 6.52 -4.12
CA ASP A 75 9.39 7.42 -5.08
C ASP A 75 7.95 7.04 -5.31
N SER A 76 7.67 5.73 -5.37
CA SER A 76 6.31 5.23 -5.54
C SER A 76 5.42 5.60 -4.37
N MET A 77 5.91 5.38 -3.14
CA MET A 77 5.11 5.69 -1.95
C MET A 77 4.89 7.20 -1.81
N GLN A 78 5.86 8.00 -2.20
CA GLN A 78 5.68 9.45 -2.19
C GLN A 78 4.57 9.86 -3.14
N LEU A 79 4.53 9.30 -4.33
CA LEU A 79 3.48 9.58 -5.30
C LEU A 79 2.12 9.10 -4.80
N ILE A 80 2.03 7.83 -4.42
CA ILE A 80 0.78 7.19 -4.03
C ILE A 80 0.17 7.89 -2.82
N ALA A 81 0.94 8.01 -1.75
CA ALA A 81 0.44 8.57 -0.51
C ALA A 81 0.17 10.07 -0.64
N GLY A 82 1.06 10.79 -1.32
CA GLY A 82 0.92 12.22 -1.49
C GLY A 82 -0.30 12.59 -2.32
N ARG A 83 -0.50 11.92 -3.45
CA ARG A 83 -1.64 12.20 -4.32
C ARG A 83 -2.96 11.82 -3.66
N THR A 84 -2.99 10.68 -2.97
CA THR A 84 -4.19 10.26 -2.25
C THR A 84 -4.59 11.31 -1.22
N ALA A 85 -3.62 11.79 -0.45
CA ALA A 85 -3.88 12.82 0.56
C ALA A 85 -4.37 14.12 -0.08
N GLN A 86 -3.73 14.57 -1.15
CA GLN A 86 -4.10 15.81 -1.83
C GLN A 86 -5.51 15.73 -2.39
N GLU A 87 -5.85 14.65 -3.07
CA GLU A 87 -7.17 14.48 -3.67
C GLU A 87 -8.26 14.44 -2.62
N TYR A 88 -8.02 13.70 -1.55
CA TYR A 88 -9.01 13.58 -0.48
C TYR A 88 -9.24 14.92 0.20
N ASN A 89 -8.16 15.59 0.59
CA ASN A 89 -8.27 16.87 1.30
C ASN A 89 -8.93 17.95 0.43
N GLN A 90 -8.62 17.94 -0.86
CA GLN A 90 -9.20 18.89 -1.79
C GLN A 90 -10.70 18.64 -1.98
N ARG A 91 -11.08 17.38 -2.17
CA ARG A 91 -12.50 17.04 -2.35
C ARG A 91 -13.33 17.29 -1.11
N LYS A 92 -12.75 17.07 0.07
CA LYS A 92 -13.46 17.24 1.34
C LYS A 92 -13.28 18.61 1.97
N ASP A 93 -12.56 19.50 1.29
CA ASP A 93 -12.20 20.81 1.83
C ASP A 93 -11.61 20.65 3.23
N ARG A 94 -10.67 19.71 3.35
CA ARG A 94 -10.06 19.31 4.61
C ARG A 94 -8.61 19.75 4.63
N GLN A 95 -8.13 20.14 5.81
CA GLN A 95 -6.73 20.50 6.02
C GLN A 95 -6.12 19.54 7.02
N GLY A 96 -4.78 19.48 7.01
CA GLY A 96 -4.08 18.68 7.98
C GLY A 96 -3.61 17.35 7.41
N ALA A 97 -2.94 16.57 8.25
CA ALA A 97 -2.32 15.32 7.84
C ALA A 97 -3.36 14.27 7.48
N PHE A 98 -3.12 13.59 6.37
CA PHE A 98 -3.91 12.43 6.00
C PHE A 98 -3.31 11.16 6.60
N TRP A 99 -1.98 11.06 6.61
CA TRP A 99 -1.26 9.90 7.11
C TRP A 99 -0.68 10.17 8.48
N GLU A 100 -0.68 9.14 9.34
CA GLU A 100 -0.17 9.27 10.71
C GLU A 100 1.31 9.61 10.71
N ASP A 101 2.05 8.92 9.86
CA ASP A 101 3.50 9.05 9.78
C ASP A 101 3.91 8.54 8.42
N ARG A 102 5.19 8.35 8.21
CA ARG A 102 5.67 7.66 7.01
C ARG A 102 5.23 6.22 7.05
N TYR A 103 5.20 5.60 5.88
CA TYR A 103 4.96 4.18 5.81
C TYR A 103 6.09 3.41 6.49
N HIS A 104 5.77 2.21 6.95
CA HIS A 104 6.75 1.30 7.50
C HIS A 104 7.03 0.20 6.50
N ALA A 105 8.29 -0.22 6.39
CA ALA A 105 8.69 -1.29 5.48
C ALA A 105 9.44 -2.35 6.27
N THR A 106 9.00 -3.59 6.17
CA THR A 106 9.63 -4.73 6.83
C THR A 106 10.06 -5.74 5.78
N ALA A 107 11.31 -6.15 5.83
CA ALA A 107 11.83 -7.12 4.87
C ALA A 107 11.25 -8.51 5.13
N ILE A 108 10.86 -9.19 4.05
CA ILE A 108 10.37 -10.56 4.11
C ILE A 108 11.50 -11.45 3.61
N GLU A 109 12.02 -12.29 4.48
CA GLU A 109 13.22 -13.04 4.15
C GLU A 109 12.99 -14.50 3.77
N ALA A 110 11.89 -15.09 4.21
CA ALA A 110 11.62 -16.49 3.96
C ALA A 110 10.36 -16.68 3.14
N ASP A 111 10.39 -17.64 2.21
CA ASP A 111 9.23 -17.93 1.38
C ASP A 111 8.01 -18.29 2.21
N GLU A 112 8.21 -19.03 3.29
CA GLU A 112 7.11 -19.40 4.19
C GLU A 112 6.47 -18.16 4.80
N HIS A 113 7.28 -17.22 5.22
CA HIS A 113 6.78 -15.97 5.80
C HIS A 113 6.00 -15.18 4.76
N LEU A 114 6.49 -15.12 3.54
CA LEU A 114 5.80 -14.46 2.44
C LEU A 114 4.43 -15.10 2.20
N HIS A 115 4.39 -16.43 2.18
CA HIS A 115 3.15 -17.15 1.98
C HIS A 115 2.12 -16.82 3.08
N ARG A 116 2.58 -16.77 4.33
CA ARG A 116 1.72 -16.39 5.44
C ARG A 116 1.20 -14.95 5.30
N CYS A 117 2.05 -14.04 4.86
CA CYS A 117 1.65 -12.65 4.65
C CYS A 117 0.58 -12.53 3.57
N LEU A 118 0.72 -13.28 2.49
CA LEU A 118 -0.27 -13.28 1.42
C LEU A 118 -1.61 -13.79 1.91
N ILE A 119 -1.60 -14.89 2.66
CA ILE A 119 -2.82 -15.46 3.23
C ILE A 119 -3.45 -14.49 4.22
N TYR A 120 -2.65 -13.91 5.09
CA TYR A 120 -3.14 -12.96 6.08
C TYR A 120 -3.83 -11.78 5.42
N ILE A 121 -3.22 -11.21 4.38
CA ILE A 121 -3.79 -10.09 3.67
C ILE A 121 -5.11 -10.49 3.00
N ASP A 122 -5.14 -11.65 2.33
CA ASP A 122 -6.36 -12.14 1.68
C ASP A 122 -7.52 -12.28 2.68
N LEU A 123 -7.25 -12.88 3.83
CA LEU A 123 -8.29 -13.07 4.86
C LEU A 123 -8.75 -11.74 5.44
N ASN A 124 -7.83 -10.79 5.61
CA ASN A 124 -8.20 -9.47 6.13
C ASN A 124 -9.05 -8.69 5.13
N MET A 125 -8.80 -8.84 3.84
CA MET A 125 -9.63 -8.21 2.82
C MET A 125 -11.07 -8.74 2.89
N VAL A 126 -11.22 -10.06 3.09
CA VAL A 126 -12.53 -10.66 3.27
C VAL A 126 -13.23 -10.10 4.51
N ARG A 127 -12.51 -10.05 5.64
CA ARG A 127 -13.06 -9.53 6.90
C ARG A 127 -13.46 -8.07 6.82
N ALA A 128 -12.72 -7.30 6.02
CA ALA A 128 -13.01 -5.88 5.86
C ALA A 128 -14.16 -5.63 4.89
N GLY A 129 -14.70 -6.68 4.27
CA GLY A 129 -15.80 -6.53 3.33
C GLY A 129 -15.39 -5.97 1.98
N VAL A 130 -14.09 -5.99 1.68
CA VAL A 130 -13.60 -5.48 0.39
C VAL A 130 -13.88 -6.48 -0.72
N VAL A 131 -13.74 -7.78 -0.41
CA VAL A 131 -14.06 -8.87 -1.34
C VAL A 131 -14.92 -9.89 -0.60
N SER A 132 -15.69 -10.70 -1.33
CA SER A 132 -16.58 -11.67 -0.70
C SER A 132 -15.88 -12.98 -0.34
N HIS A 133 -14.76 -13.29 -0.96
CA HIS A 133 -13.95 -14.45 -0.63
C HIS A 133 -12.55 -14.28 -1.19
N PRO A 134 -11.56 -15.03 -0.67
CA PRO A 134 -10.17 -14.84 -1.09
C PRO A 134 -9.93 -14.95 -2.59
N GLY A 135 -10.71 -15.76 -3.30
CA GLY A 135 -10.54 -15.91 -4.74
C GLY A 135 -10.72 -14.63 -5.52
N GLU A 136 -11.52 -13.70 -5.03
CA GLU A 136 -11.74 -12.43 -5.72
C GLU A 136 -10.48 -11.57 -5.70
N LEU A 137 -9.67 -11.69 -4.67
CA LEU A 137 -8.47 -10.88 -4.54
C LEU A 137 -7.46 -11.20 -5.64
N GLY A 138 -7.43 -12.45 -6.09
CA GLY A 138 -6.50 -12.85 -7.14
C GLY A 138 -6.65 -12.03 -8.41
N ALA A 139 -7.88 -11.63 -8.76
CA ALA A 139 -8.13 -10.83 -9.95
C ALA A 139 -7.65 -9.37 -9.80
N GLN A 140 -7.35 -8.96 -8.59
CA GLN A 140 -6.94 -7.59 -8.30
C GLN A 140 -5.45 -7.45 -8.03
N ARG A 141 -4.70 -8.51 -8.10
CA ARG A 141 -3.26 -8.47 -7.85
C ARG A 141 -2.54 -7.75 -8.97
N LEU A 142 -1.54 -6.96 -8.57
CA LEU A 142 -0.72 -6.19 -9.49
C LEU A 142 0.68 -6.80 -9.55
N SER A 143 0.98 -7.46 -10.61
CA SER A 143 2.28 -8.12 -10.75
C SER A 143 3.05 -7.60 -11.94
#